data_b941daaa3d04c85f8da37e3ca3aa9c5c
#
_entry.id   b941daaa3d04c85f8da37e3ca3aa9c5c
#
_cell.length_a   1.000
_cell.length_b   1.000
_cell.length_c   1.000
_cell.angle_alpha   90.00
_cell.angle_beta   90.00
_cell.angle_gamma   90.00
#
_symmetry.space_group_name_H-M   'P 1'
#
loop_
_entity.id
_entity.type
_entity.pdbx_description
1 polymer ?
#
loop_
_entity_poly.entity_id
_entity_poly.type
_entity_poly.pdbx_seq_one_letter_code
_entity_poly.pdbx_strand_id
1 'polypeptide(L)'
;CKRSAAKAEQQAQTSMAEEICRSALPQRLPDIPSRSNFELDGFIERGLAQNSQFYDYFFIDPGLLCVVIAQTPGGGIAEALYMVVAQTTIRSRLRQGRSLEETMADVNTQLYDLGSRSCLNALVGTLNTADGRFTYVNAGQQQPLFMRNEDRYEWVESPVYAPLGMNENVSYRSMELRMKQGDRLFLHTAGLASLEDAQGTAYGVRQMRADLNTSRSKGLSGQELLQFVSDNAIVYSQDMQAKDGYALLMLLFCKGDKELAHCDVPAKPEYAAEVTGFLKKQFADNGIDRRHYAREAVLVDEMFALCCRKAQAGSNVMVECGVAPDAQMVNIRITAVLGGIDPLETDNGTAENAVDFIRDNADYVTFKAGEERDTITMVSFL
;
A
#
# COMPACT_ATOMS: atom_id res chain seq x y z
N CYS A 1 37.62 26.73 14.04
CA CYS A 1 36.69 27.42 13.10
C CYS A 1 36.33 26.60 11.86
N LYS A 2 37.24 26.17 10.98
CA LYS A 2 36.88 25.44 9.73
C LYS A 2 36.16 24.09 10.01
N ARG A 3 36.60 23.30 10.97
CA ARG A 3 35.93 22.02 11.37
C ARG A 3 34.55 22.24 12.01
N SER A 4 34.38 23.32 12.74
CA SER A 4 33.10 23.67 13.37
C SER A 4 32.07 24.16 12.33
N ALA A 5 32.50 24.94 11.33
CA ALA A 5 31.65 25.39 10.23
C ALA A 5 31.22 24.22 9.34
N ALA A 6 32.16 23.33 8.96
CA ALA A 6 31.82 22.14 8.17
C ALA A 6 30.85 21.20 8.89
N LYS A 7 30.99 21.04 10.22
CA LYS A 7 30.05 20.22 11.02
C LYS A 7 28.67 20.85 11.10
N ALA A 8 28.57 22.17 11.22
CA ALA A 8 27.30 22.90 11.24
C ALA A 8 26.61 22.84 9.87
N GLU A 9 27.38 22.98 8.77
CA GLU A 9 26.84 22.86 7.42
C GLU A 9 26.30 21.43 7.12
N GLN A 10 27.08 20.43 7.50
CA GLN A 10 26.65 19.03 7.38
C GLN A 10 25.38 18.74 8.21
N GLN A 11 25.29 19.31 9.42
CA GLN A 11 24.13 19.16 10.30
C GLN A 11 22.87 19.85 9.73
N ALA A 12 23.05 21.01 9.10
CA ALA A 12 21.97 21.72 8.41
C ALA A 12 21.46 20.95 7.17
N GLN A 13 22.36 20.38 6.38
CA GLN A 13 22.01 19.53 5.23
C GLN A 13 21.26 18.26 5.67
N THR A 14 21.69 17.64 6.77
CA THR A 14 21.01 16.49 7.37
C THR A 14 19.59 16.81 7.77
N SER A 15 19.42 17.90 8.52
CA SER A 15 18.09 18.35 8.98
C SER A 15 17.14 18.65 7.80
N MET A 16 17.66 19.25 6.74
CA MET A 16 16.87 19.55 5.54
C MET A 16 16.46 18.29 4.76
N ALA A 17 17.36 17.30 4.65
CA ALA A 17 17.02 16.01 4.03
C ALA A 17 15.95 15.27 4.82
N GLU A 18 16.03 15.29 6.16
CA GLU A 18 15.02 14.71 7.04
C GLU A 18 13.65 15.40 6.89
N GLU A 19 13.64 16.71 6.73
CA GLU A 19 12.41 17.48 6.53
C GLU A 19 11.76 17.14 5.19
N ILE A 20 12.54 17.02 4.11
CA ILE A 20 12.07 16.56 2.79
C ILE A 20 11.46 15.17 2.90
N CYS A 21 12.16 14.22 3.50
CA CYS A 21 11.64 12.86 3.66
C CYS A 21 10.38 12.82 4.52
N ARG A 22 10.32 13.61 5.59
CA ARG A 22 9.16 13.66 6.49
C ARG A 22 7.92 14.24 5.81
N SER A 23 8.09 15.23 4.96
CA SER A 23 6.98 15.91 4.29
C SER A 23 6.48 15.17 3.05
N ALA A 24 7.36 14.46 2.36
CA ALA A 24 7.06 13.86 1.06
C ALA A 24 6.88 12.35 1.08
N LEU A 25 7.50 11.65 2.04
CA LEU A 25 7.43 10.19 2.13
C LEU A 25 6.50 9.75 3.27
N PRO A 26 5.75 8.67 3.12
CA PRO A 26 4.93 8.10 4.19
C PRO A 26 5.78 7.77 5.42
N GLN A 27 5.37 8.30 6.59
CA GLN A 27 6.06 8.03 7.87
C GLN A 27 5.37 6.90 8.64
N ARG A 28 4.12 6.66 8.34
CA ARG A 28 3.29 5.58 8.88
C ARG A 28 2.42 5.04 7.76
N LEU A 29 2.09 3.76 7.87
CA LEU A 29 1.03 3.20 7.03
C LEU A 29 -0.30 3.76 7.53
N PRO A 30 -1.16 4.30 6.65
CA PRO A 30 -2.52 4.64 7.03
C PRO A 30 -3.29 3.38 7.41
N ASP A 31 -4.35 3.52 8.20
CA ASP A 31 -5.20 2.40 8.58
C ASP A 31 -5.83 1.76 7.33
N ILE A 32 -5.65 0.46 7.23
CA ILE A 32 -6.22 -0.32 6.14
C ILE A 32 -7.69 -0.59 6.47
N PRO A 33 -8.60 -0.45 5.49
CA PRO A 33 -10.01 -0.73 5.71
C PRO A 33 -10.22 -2.10 6.35
N SER A 34 -11.04 -2.18 7.37
CA SER A 34 -11.28 -3.37 8.21
C SER A 34 -11.81 -4.62 7.47
N ARG A 35 -11.97 -4.55 6.15
CA ARG A 35 -12.33 -5.67 5.24
C ARG A 35 -11.31 -5.92 4.15
N SER A 36 -10.11 -5.41 4.28
CA SER A 36 -9.07 -5.81 3.34
C SER A 36 -8.77 -7.29 3.53
N ASN A 37 -8.65 -8.03 2.44
CA ASN A 37 -8.17 -9.42 2.47
C ASN A 37 -6.66 -9.46 2.77
N PHE A 38 -6.14 -8.45 3.46
CA PHE A 38 -4.75 -8.33 3.86
C PHE A 38 -4.62 -7.37 5.05
N GLU A 39 -3.56 -7.57 5.81
CA GLU A 39 -3.06 -6.60 6.78
C GLU A 39 -1.65 -6.18 6.35
N LEU A 40 -1.32 -4.92 6.56
CA LEU A 40 -0.02 -4.38 6.21
C LEU A 40 0.50 -3.53 7.38
N ASP A 41 1.64 -3.94 7.93
CA ASP A 41 2.29 -3.24 9.02
C ASP A 41 3.68 -2.77 8.59
N GLY A 42 4.07 -1.59 9.02
CA GLY A 42 5.36 -1.00 8.70
C GLY A 42 6.08 -0.44 9.94
N PHE A 43 7.39 -0.50 9.90
CA PHE A 43 8.27 0.00 10.93
C PHE A 43 9.50 0.66 10.32
N ILE A 44 9.86 1.84 10.80
CA ILE A 44 11.09 2.55 10.40
C ILE A 44 11.87 2.91 11.66
N GLU A 45 13.09 2.38 11.77
CA GLU A 45 14.08 2.82 12.73
C GLU A 45 15.04 3.81 12.07
N ARG A 46 15.27 4.94 12.74
CA ARG A 46 16.18 5.98 12.26
C ARG A 46 17.59 5.69 12.71
N GLY A 47 18.53 5.69 11.75
CA GLY A 47 19.96 5.55 12.05
C GLY A 47 20.62 6.85 12.48
N LEU A 48 21.87 6.73 12.92
CA LEU A 48 22.76 7.89 13.20
C LEU A 48 23.14 8.65 11.92
N ALA A 49 23.30 7.92 10.81
CA ALA A 49 23.49 8.47 9.47
C ALA A 49 22.13 8.50 8.79
N GLN A 50 21.64 9.67 8.55
CA GLN A 50 20.45 10.10 7.78
C GLN A 50 19.49 9.00 7.26
N ASN A 51 18.20 9.28 7.35
CA ASN A 51 17.14 8.43 6.80
C ASN A 51 17.28 8.30 5.28
N SER A 52 17.67 7.13 4.84
CA SER A 52 17.85 6.77 3.44
C SER A 52 16.92 5.64 3.00
N GLN A 53 15.83 5.42 3.73
CA GLN A 53 14.86 4.38 3.43
C GLN A 53 13.43 4.87 3.57
N PHE A 54 12.54 4.24 2.84
CA PHE A 54 11.10 4.41 2.97
C PHE A 54 10.36 3.12 2.63
N TYR A 55 9.16 3.02 3.09
CA TYR A 55 8.14 2.13 2.54
C TYR A 55 6.94 2.98 2.10
N ASP A 56 6.16 2.42 1.19
CA ASP A 56 4.95 3.05 0.71
C ASP A 56 3.93 1.99 0.32
N TYR A 57 2.64 2.34 0.37
CA TYR A 57 1.63 1.57 -0.27
C TYR A 57 0.51 2.48 -0.79
N PHE A 58 -0.16 2.03 -1.80
CA PHE A 58 -1.31 2.70 -2.39
C PHE A 58 -2.09 1.73 -3.26
N PHE A 59 -3.38 1.99 -3.41
CA PHE A 59 -4.18 1.26 -4.37
C PHE A 59 -3.96 1.82 -5.78
N ILE A 60 -3.71 0.90 -6.72
CA ILE A 60 -3.68 1.18 -8.16
C ILE A 60 -5.11 1.20 -8.68
N ASP A 61 -5.90 0.22 -8.24
CA ASP A 61 -7.34 0.09 -8.40
C ASP A 61 -7.94 -0.59 -7.15
N PRO A 62 -9.26 -0.70 -7.00
CA PRO A 62 -9.89 -1.24 -5.80
C PRO A 62 -9.47 -2.65 -5.40
N GLY A 63 -8.94 -3.44 -6.35
CA GLY A 63 -8.50 -4.82 -6.13
C GLY A 63 -6.99 -4.99 -6.19
N LEU A 64 -6.22 -3.95 -6.50
CA LEU A 64 -4.78 -4.04 -6.75
C LEU A 64 -3.99 -3.07 -5.85
N LEU A 65 -3.40 -3.61 -4.80
CA LEU A 65 -2.56 -2.87 -3.86
C LEU A 65 -1.12 -2.87 -4.35
N CYS A 66 -0.47 -1.70 -4.45
CA CYS A 66 0.98 -1.59 -4.60
C CYS A 66 1.64 -1.48 -3.23
N VAL A 67 2.77 -2.16 -3.09
CA VAL A 67 3.63 -2.14 -1.90
C VAL A 67 5.06 -1.83 -2.35
N VAL A 68 5.72 -0.90 -1.68
CA VAL A 68 7.09 -0.47 -1.98
C VAL A 68 7.92 -0.50 -0.70
N ILE A 69 9.12 -1.05 -0.77
CA ILE A 69 10.18 -0.85 0.22
C ILE A 69 11.47 -0.49 -0.48
N ALA A 70 12.12 0.58 -0.07
CA ALA A 70 13.28 1.10 -0.77
C ALA A 70 14.31 1.72 0.16
N GLN A 71 15.56 1.74 -0.30
CA GLN A 71 16.71 2.28 0.42
C GLN A 71 17.72 2.84 -0.57
N THR A 72 18.28 4.04 -0.28
CA THR A 72 19.49 4.55 -0.95
C THR A 72 20.72 4.28 -0.09
N PRO A 73 21.88 3.95 -0.68
CA PRO A 73 23.13 3.97 0.05
C PRO A 73 23.54 5.42 0.34
N GLY A 74 23.88 5.71 1.58
CA GLY A 74 24.22 7.08 2.02
C GLY A 74 22.99 7.87 2.48
N GLY A 75 23.17 9.17 2.67
CA GLY A 75 22.13 10.07 3.14
C GLY A 75 22.47 11.52 2.80
N GLY A 76 21.47 12.35 2.65
CA GLY A 76 21.60 13.75 2.30
C GLY A 76 20.43 14.26 1.48
N ILE A 77 20.48 15.52 1.10
CA ILE A 77 19.40 16.16 0.32
C ILE A 77 19.25 15.49 -1.04
N ALA A 78 20.34 15.12 -1.70
CA ALA A 78 20.31 14.47 -3.00
C ALA A 78 19.59 13.12 -2.94
N GLU A 79 19.93 12.29 -1.95
CA GLU A 79 19.30 10.99 -1.71
C GLU A 79 17.83 11.12 -1.33
N ALA A 80 17.49 12.12 -0.50
CA ALA A 80 16.10 12.41 -0.13
C ALA A 80 15.25 12.77 -1.37
N LEU A 81 15.75 13.67 -2.21
CA LEU A 81 15.09 14.03 -3.47
C LEU A 81 14.98 12.83 -4.42
N TYR A 82 16.00 12.01 -4.49
CA TYR A 82 16.04 10.79 -5.30
C TYR A 82 14.92 9.82 -4.90
N MET A 83 14.73 9.61 -3.59
CA MET A 83 13.64 8.80 -3.07
C MET A 83 12.26 9.38 -3.40
N VAL A 84 12.08 10.71 -3.27
CA VAL A 84 10.80 11.37 -3.57
C VAL A 84 10.46 11.25 -5.07
N VAL A 85 11.45 11.45 -5.95
CA VAL A 85 11.27 11.27 -7.40
C VAL A 85 10.87 9.83 -7.72
N ALA A 86 11.58 8.85 -7.15
CA ALA A 86 11.27 7.44 -7.36
C ALA A 86 9.84 7.09 -6.90
N GLN A 87 9.48 7.46 -5.67
CA GLN A 87 8.16 7.20 -5.11
C GLN A 87 7.03 7.81 -5.97
N THR A 88 7.19 9.09 -6.33
CA THR A 88 6.20 9.82 -7.15
C THR A 88 6.05 9.18 -8.53
N THR A 89 7.16 8.78 -9.16
CA THR A 89 7.15 8.14 -10.48
C THR A 89 6.49 6.77 -10.42
N ILE A 90 6.83 5.94 -9.44
CA ILE A 90 6.20 4.63 -9.22
C ILE A 90 4.68 4.78 -9.11
N ARG A 91 4.21 5.68 -8.24
CA ARG A 91 2.77 5.93 -8.08
C ARG A 91 2.10 6.39 -9.36
N SER A 92 2.69 7.36 -10.03
CA SER A 92 2.13 7.94 -11.26
C SER A 92 2.03 6.90 -12.38
N ARG A 93 3.09 6.13 -12.63
CA ARG A 93 3.13 5.16 -13.74
C ARG A 93 2.20 3.98 -13.52
N LEU A 94 2.17 3.42 -12.32
CA LEU A 94 1.26 2.32 -12.00
C LEU A 94 -0.21 2.74 -12.09
N ARG A 95 -0.55 3.94 -11.60
CA ARG A 95 -1.92 4.49 -11.72
C ARG A 95 -2.33 4.80 -13.15
N GLN A 96 -1.38 5.00 -14.06
CA GLN A 96 -1.62 5.13 -15.51
C GLN A 96 -1.79 3.78 -16.22
N GLY A 97 -1.82 2.66 -15.49
CA GLY A 97 -1.98 1.32 -16.05
C GLY A 97 -0.72 0.73 -16.67
N ARG A 98 0.47 1.30 -16.38
CA ARG A 98 1.74 0.70 -16.79
C ARG A 98 1.98 -0.60 -16.06
N SER A 99 2.60 -1.56 -16.73
CA SER A 99 3.06 -2.79 -16.07
C SER A 99 4.16 -2.48 -15.04
N LEU A 100 4.40 -3.43 -14.15
CA LEU A 100 5.44 -3.29 -13.13
C LEU A 100 6.83 -3.18 -13.76
N GLU A 101 7.10 -3.96 -14.80
CA GLU A 101 8.36 -3.95 -15.55
C GLU A 101 8.60 -2.63 -16.26
N GLU A 102 7.58 -2.10 -16.97
CA GLU A 102 7.65 -0.79 -17.63
C GLU A 102 7.86 0.33 -16.61
N THR A 103 7.14 0.26 -15.49
CA THR A 103 7.28 1.25 -14.41
C THR A 103 8.70 1.25 -13.85
N MET A 104 9.28 0.07 -13.58
CA MET A 104 10.65 -0.02 -13.06
C MET A 104 11.68 0.49 -14.09
N ALA A 105 11.48 0.23 -15.38
CA ALA A 105 12.32 0.75 -16.45
C ALA A 105 12.22 2.28 -16.56
N ASP A 106 11.01 2.85 -16.50
CA ASP A 106 10.78 4.30 -16.53
C ASP A 106 11.46 4.99 -15.32
N VAL A 107 11.28 4.43 -14.11
CA VAL A 107 11.92 4.95 -12.90
C VAL A 107 13.44 4.87 -13.01
N ASN A 108 13.97 3.74 -13.48
CA ASN A 108 15.41 3.57 -13.68
C ASN A 108 15.99 4.63 -14.60
N THR A 109 15.36 4.85 -15.75
CA THR A 109 15.78 5.88 -16.71
C THR A 109 15.75 7.27 -16.10
N GLN A 110 14.65 7.63 -15.44
CA GLN A 110 14.51 8.94 -14.83
C GLN A 110 15.55 9.18 -13.73
N LEU A 111 15.85 8.18 -12.90
CA LEU A 111 16.86 8.28 -11.86
C LEU A 111 18.28 8.33 -12.42
N TYR A 112 18.56 7.58 -13.49
CA TYR A 112 19.84 7.60 -14.19
C TYR A 112 20.12 8.97 -14.82
N ASP A 113 19.11 9.57 -15.46
CA ASP A 113 19.19 10.87 -16.11
C ASP A 113 19.42 12.04 -15.13
N LEU A 114 19.08 11.87 -13.85
CA LEU A 114 19.43 12.85 -12.82
C LEU A 114 20.94 13.00 -12.62
N GLY A 115 21.75 12.10 -13.20
CA GLY A 115 23.22 12.19 -13.17
C GLY A 115 23.82 12.07 -11.77
N SER A 116 23.05 11.64 -10.79
CA SER A 116 23.51 11.38 -9.43
C SER A 116 24.41 10.14 -9.41
N ARG A 117 25.39 10.11 -8.52
CA ARG A 117 26.12 8.87 -8.22
C ARG A 117 25.36 7.93 -7.29
N SER A 118 24.15 8.32 -6.90
CA SER A 118 23.26 7.55 -6.03
C SER A 118 22.48 6.52 -6.85
N CYS A 119 22.06 5.45 -6.18
CA CYS A 119 21.16 4.46 -6.72
C CYS A 119 20.10 4.12 -5.67
N LEU A 120 19.00 3.51 -6.08
CA LEU A 120 17.92 3.11 -5.19
C LEU A 120 17.74 1.59 -5.22
N ASN A 121 18.02 0.94 -4.10
CA ASN A 121 17.58 -0.43 -3.87
C ASN A 121 16.08 -0.41 -3.60
N ALA A 122 15.28 -1.09 -4.41
CA ALA A 122 13.84 -1.09 -4.26
C ALA A 122 13.25 -2.46 -4.55
N LEU A 123 12.26 -2.85 -3.76
CA LEU A 123 11.32 -3.90 -4.10
C LEU A 123 9.95 -3.26 -4.26
N VAL A 124 9.38 -3.41 -5.45
CA VAL A 124 8.03 -2.90 -5.78
C VAL A 124 7.18 -4.10 -6.14
N GLY A 125 6.05 -4.25 -5.47
CA GLY A 125 5.13 -5.35 -5.70
C GLY A 125 3.68 -4.90 -5.76
N THR A 126 2.85 -5.69 -6.41
CA THR A 126 1.41 -5.50 -6.50
C THR A 126 0.69 -6.73 -5.99
N LEU A 127 -0.23 -6.56 -5.04
CA LEU A 127 -1.09 -7.62 -4.52
C LEU A 127 -2.48 -7.50 -5.13
N ASN A 128 -2.91 -8.54 -5.84
CA ASN A 128 -4.33 -8.70 -6.13
C ASN A 128 -5.03 -9.18 -4.85
N THR A 129 -5.86 -8.32 -4.28
CA THR A 129 -6.51 -8.57 -2.98
C THR A 129 -7.63 -9.61 -3.06
N ALA A 130 -8.10 -9.96 -4.26
CA ALA A 130 -9.15 -10.97 -4.44
C ALA A 130 -8.60 -12.40 -4.46
N ASP A 131 -7.43 -12.62 -5.08
CA ASP A 131 -6.87 -13.96 -5.30
C ASP A 131 -5.51 -14.20 -4.64
N GLY A 132 -4.94 -13.21 -3.96
CA GLY A 132 -3.65 -13.29 -3.26
C GLY A 132 -2.44 -13.36 -4.18
N ARG A 133 -2.57 -13.01 -5.45
CA ARG A 133 -1.44 -12.95 -6.38
C ARG A 133 -0.59 -11.72 -6.10
N PHE A 134 0.62 -11.95 -5.63
CA PHE A 134 1.63 -10.92 -5.41
C PHE A 134 2.67 -10.97 -6.51
N THR A 135 2.71 -9.95 -7.35
CA THR A 135 3.68 -9.80 -8.43
C THR A 135 4.67 -8.71 -8.05
N TYR A 136 5.97 -8.96 -8.17
CA TYR A 136 6.99 -8.00 -7.72
C TYR A 136 8.25 -8.00 -8.59
N VAL A 137 8.97 -6.89 -8.53
CA VAL A 137 10.32 -6.71 -9.09
C VAL A 137 11.26 -6.33 -7.95
N ASN A 138 12.40 -7.00 -7.88
CA ASN A 138 13.47 -6.69 -6.93
C ASN A 138 14.66 -6.03 -7.64
N ALA A 139 14.84 -4.73 -7.45
CA ALA A 139 15.94 -3.94 -7.99
C ALA A 139 16.95 -3.62 -6.87
N GLY A 140 17.82 -4.58 -6.54
CA GLY A 140 18.88 -4.41 -5.55
C GLY A 140 18.47 -4.52 -4.08
N GLN A 141 17.21 -4.79 -3.76
CA GLN A 141 16.75 -4.92 -2.38
C GLN A 141 17.03 -6.31 -1.81
N GLN A 142 16.98 -6.42 -0.48
CA GLN A 142 17.12 -7.69 0.23
C GLN A 142 16.06 -8.69 -0.22
N GLN A 143 16.40 -9.98 -0.17
CA GLN A 143 15.45 -11.07 -0.50
C GLN A 143 14.30 -11.07 0.52
N PRO A 144 13.05 -11.19 0.07
CA PRO A 144 11.90 -11.33 0.97
C PRO A 144 11.97 -12.63 1.79
N LEU A 145 11.34 -12.62 2.95
CA LEU A 145 11.02 -13.82 3.71
C LEU A 145 9.52 -14.09 3.62
N PHE A 146 9.17 -15.32 3.38
CA PHE A 146 7.80 -15.74 3.19
C PHE A 146 7.45 -16.90 4.14
N MET A 147 6.31 -16.80 4.83
CA MET A 147 5.77 -17.83 5.70
C MET A 147 4.46 -18.34 5.12
N ARG A 148 4.38 -19.64 4.90
CA ARG A 148 3.16 -20.33 4.48
C ARG A 148 2.46 -20.95 5.67
N ASN A 149 1.17 -20.70 5.77
CA ASN A 149 0.26 -21.41 6.69
C ASN A 149 0.83 -21.53 8.11
N GLU A 150 1.34 -20.40 8.66
CA GLU A 150 1.89 -20.28 10.03
C GLU A 150 3.06 -21.25 10.34
N ASP A 151 3.71 -21.79 9.33
CA ASP A 151 4.82 -22.74 9.53
C ASP A 151 6.13 -21.98 9.83
N ARG A 152 6.89 -21.63 8.82
CA ARG A 152 8.22 -21.02 8.97
C ARG A 152 8.47 -19.96 7.90
N TYR A 153 9.21 -18.92 8.28
CA TYR A 153 9.76 -17.96 7.31
C TYR A 153 10.94 -18.56 6.56
N GLU A 154 10.82 -18.55 5.24
CA GLU A 154 11.86 -19.00 4.32
C GLU A 154 12.17 -17.91 3.31
N TRP A 155 13.40 -17.94 2.76
CA TRP A 155 13.76 -16.99 1.71
C TRP A 155 12.95 -17.25 0.44
N VAL A 156 12.48 -16.17 -0.17
CA VAL A 156 11.94 -16.25 -1.52
C VAL A 156 13.10 -16.08 -2.48
N GLU A 157 13.53 -17.20 -3.08
CA GLU A 157 14.57 -17.17 -4.12
C GLU A 157 14.01 -16.47 -5.36
N SER A 158 14.56 -15.31 -5.68
CA SER A 158 14.18 -14.52 -6.85
C SER A 158 15.37 -13.80 -7.44
N PRO A 159 15.37 -13.55 -8.77
CA PRO A 159 16.38 -12.67 -9.37
C PRO A 159 16.40 -11.31 -8.70
N VAL A 160 17.60 -10.82 -8.41
CA VAL A 160 17.83 -9.44 -7.95
C VAL A 160 18.49 -8.70 -9.08
N TYR A 161 17.80 -7.68 -9.59
CA TYR A 161 18.32 -6.83 -10.66
C TYR A 161 19.20 -5.72 -10.08
N ALA A 162 19.89 -5.00 -10.97
CA ALA A 162 20.66 -3.82 -10.57
C ALA A 162 19.75 -2.79 -9.90
N PRO A 163 20.23 -2.07 -8.87
CA PRO A 163 19.53 -0.95 -8.27
C PRO A 163 19.07 0.07 -9.31
N LEU A 164 17.94 0.72 -9.05
CA LEU A 164 17.40 1.76 -9.91
C LEU A 164 18.35 2.93 -10.02
N GLY A 165 18.56 3.44 -11.24
CA GLY A 165 19.46 4.54 -11.55
C GLY A 165 20.94 4.19 -11.55
N MET A 166 21.32 2.93 -11.31
CA MET A 166 22.71 2.51 -11.32
C MET A 166 23.26 2.30 -12.74
N ASN A 167 22.46 1.71 -13.61
CA ASN A 167 22.83 1.43 -15.00
C ASN A 167 21.76 2.01 -15.94
N GLU A 168 22.16 2.50 -17.11
CA GLU A 168 21.27 3.14 -18.07
C GLU A 168 20.15 2.18 -18.54
N ASN A 169 20.53 1.02 -19.02
CA ASN A 169 19.61 0.07 -19.64
C ASN A 169 19.51 -1.20 -18.79
N VAL A 170 18.44 -1.32 -17.99
CA VAL A 170 18.16 -2.51 -17.20
C VAL A 170 16.82 -3.08 -17.61
N SER A 171 16.79 -4.35 -17.97
CA SER A 171 15.55 -5.10 -18.24
C SER A 171 15.07 -5.76 -16.95
N TYR A 172 14.02 -5.21 -16.36
CA TYR A 172 13.36 -5.80 -15.21
C TYR A 172 12.33 -6.84 -15.63
N ARG A 173 12.18 -7.89 -14.84
CA ARG A 173 11.11 -8.89 -15.00
C ARG A 173 10.46 -9.10 -13.65
N SER A 174 9.17 -9.21 -13.66
CA SER A 174 8.40 -9.51 -12.46
C SER A 174 8.46 -11.00 -12.11
N MET A 175 8.32 -11.26 -10.83
CA MET A 175 8.14 -12.58 -10.23
C MET A 175 6.76 -12.66 -9.59
N GLU A 176 6.17 -13.83 -9.60
CA GLU A 176 4.87 -14.08 -9.01
C GLU A 176 4.98 -14.98 -7.78
N LEU A 177 4.32 -14.56 -6.71
CA LEU A 177 4.14 -15.34 -5.49
C LEU A 177 2.63 -15.41 -5.21
N ARG A 178 2.08 -16.60 -5.03
CA ARG A 178 0.68 -16.77 -4.70
C ARG A 178 0.52 -16.95 -3.20
N MET A 179 -0.07 -15.94 -2.56
CA MET A 179 -0.40 -15.93 -1.15
C MET A 179 -1.76 -16.60 -0.93
N LYS A 180 -1.83 -17.43 0.12
CA LYS A 180 -3.07 -18.02 0.63
C LYS A 180 -3.40 -17.37 1.99
N GLN A 181 -4.61 -17.57 2.44
CA GLN A 181 -5.03 -17.11 3.77
C GLN A 181 -4.05 -17.58 4.85
N GLY A 182 -3.58 -16.64 5.68
CA GLY A 182 -2.60 -16.89 6.73
C GLY A 182 -1.13 -16.77 6.30
N ASP A 183 -0.86 -16.66 4.99
CA ASP A 183 0.50 -16.47 4.49
C ASP A 183 1.00 -15.06 4.81
N ARG A 184 2.26 -14.95 5.21
CA ARG A 184 2.92 -13.69 5.57
C ARG A 184 4.15 -13.44 4.70
N LEU A 185 4.30 -12.21 4.20
CA LEU A 185 5.48 -11.75 3.49
C LEU A 185 6.18 -10.67 4.32
N PHE A 186 7.43 -10.91 4.67
CA PHE A 186 8.27 -9.99 5.42
C PHE A 186 9.31 -9.38 4.48
N LEU A 187 9.31 -8.06 4.40
CA LEU A 187 10.23 -7.26 3.61
C LEU A 187 11.10 -6.42 4.55
N HIS A 188 12.36 -6.25 4.20
CA HIS A 188 13.28 -5.47 5.02
C HIS A 188 14.35 -4.79 4.17
N THR A 189 14.87 -3.68 4.66
CA THR A 189 16.09 -3.06 4.12
C THR A 189 17.34 -3.64 4.79
N ALA A 190 18.51 -3.34 4.26
CA ALA A 190 19.78 -3.93 4.73
C ALA A 190 20.16 -3.52 6.17
N GLY A 191 19.72 -2.34 6.63
CA GLY A 191 20.20 -1.73 7.88
C GLY A 191 20.00 -2.61 9.11
N LEU A 192 18.87 -3.34 9.23
CA LEU A 192 18.64 -4.24 10.38
C LEU A 192 19.69 -5.34 10.46
N ALA A 193 19.95 -6.00 9.33
CA ALA A 193 20.92 -7.08 9.28
C ALA A 193 22.38 -6.60 9.44
N SER A 194 22.62 -5.32 9.25
CA SER A 194 23.94 -4.68 9.37
C SER A 194 24.26 -4.18 10.78
N LEU A 195 23.34 -4.30 11.74
CA LEU A 195 23.60 -4.00 13.14
C LEU A 195 24.74 -4.89 13.65
N GLU A 196 25.74 -4.30 14.31
CA GLU A 196 26.93 -5.01 14.79
C GLU A 196 26.95 -5.01 16.32
N ASP A 197 27.44 -6.12 16.88
CA ASP A 197 27.76 -6.20 18.31
C ASP A 197 29.08 -5.43 18.64
N ALA A 198 29.46 -5.42 19.90
CA ALA A 198 30.68 -4.76 20.39
C ALA A 198 31.98 -5.37 19.77
N GLN A 199 31.89 -6.55 19.17
CA GLN A 199 33.00 -7.24 18.51
C GLN A 199 33.02 -7.00 17.00
N GLY A 200 32.04 -6.23 16.48
CA GLY A 200 31.89 -5.96 15.04
C GLY A 200 31.26 -7.12 14.27
N THR A 201 30.60 -8.04 14.95
CA THR A 201 29.87 -9.13 14.29
C THR A 201 28.46 -8.65 13.93
N ALA A 202 28.08 -8.76 12.66
CA ALA A 202 26.74 -8.35 12.23
C ALA A 202 25.66 -9.31 12.74
N TYR A 203 24.51 -8.75 13.10
CA TYR A 203 23.28 -9.51 13.42
C TYR A 203 22.94 -10.47 12.27
N GLY A 204 22.95 -9.97 11.08
CA GLY A 204 22.87 -10.77 9.86
C GLY A 204 21.48 -11.35 9.59
N VAL A 205 21.24 -11.61 8.32
CA VAL A 205 19.95 -12.13 7.82
C VAL A 205 19.60 -13.52 8.35
N ARG A 206 20.60 -14.33 8.75
CA ARG A 206 20.38 -15.66 9.32
C ARG A 206 19.79 -15.58 10.71
N GLN A 207 20.30 -14.68 11.56
CA GLN A 207 19.80 -14.47 12.91
C GLN A 207 18.40 -13.86 12.85
N MET A 208 18.17 -12.85 11.98
CA MET A 208 16.85 -12.28 11.75
C MET A 208 15.80 -13.36 11.38
N ARG A 209 16.14 -14.27 10.46
CA ARG A 209 15.26 -15.40 10.13
C ARG A 209 15.06 -16.36 11.29
N ALA A 210 16.09 -16.60 12.10
CA ALA A 210 15.97 -17.43 13.29
C ALA A 210 14.98 -16.82 14.29
N ASP A 211 15.06 -15.53 14.54
CA ASP A 211 14.16 -14.81 15.45
C ASP A 211 12.71 -14.80 14.96
N LEU A 212 12.50 -14.59 13.64
CA LEU A 212 11.19 -14.73 13.01
C LEU A 212 10.59 -16.14 13.17
N ASN A 213 11.42 -17.17 13.33
CA ASN A 213 11.02 -18.56 13.45
C ASN A 213 11.00 -19.09 14.90
N THR A 214 11.10 -18.22 15.88
CA THR A 214 10.99 -18.63 17.30
C THR A 214 9.54 -18.97 17.66
N SER A 215 9.34 -19.77 18.71
CA SER A 215 8.00 -20.03 19.24
C SER A 215 7.31 -18.77 19.75
N ARG A 216 8.10 -17.77 20.19
CA ARG A 216 7.61 -16.49 20.70
C ARG A 216 7.05 -15.58 19.61
N SER A 217 7.54 -15.68 18.39
CA SER A 217 7.04 -14.92 17.22
C SER A 217 5.70 -15.43 16.69
N LYS A 218 5.36 -16.68 17.01
CA LYS A 218 4.08 -17.29 16.62
C LYS A 218 2.93 -16.63 17.40
N GLY A 219 1.92 -16.20 16.68
CA GLY A 219 0.74 -15.55 17.24
C GLY A 219 0.88 -14.04 17.49
N LEU A 220 2.03 -13.43 17.21
CA LEU A 220 2.17 -11.98 17.21
C LEU A 220 1.44 -11.38 16.01
N SER A 221 0.78 -10.24 16.22
CA SER A 221 0.31 -9.38 15.13
C SER A 221 1.48 -8.89 14.27
N GLY A 222 1.20 -8.35 13.09
CA GLY A 222 2.25 -7.83 12.23
C GLY A 222 3.10 -6.77 12.91
N GLN A 223 2.48 -5.79 13.56
CA GLN A 223 3.17 -4.72 14.30
C GLN A 223 4.02 -5.25 15.46
N GLU A 224 3.47 -6.17 16.25
CA GLU A 224 4.23 -6.79 17.36
C GLU A 224 5.42 -7.60 16.86
N LEU A 225 5.28 -8.27 15.72
CA LEU A 225 6.36 -9.05 15.10
C LEU A 225 7.49 -8.13 14.59
N LEU A 226 7.15 -7.03 13.93
CA LEU A 226 8.13 -6.04 13.48
C LEU A 226 8.90 -5.46 14.67
N GLN A 227 8.20 -5.10 15.74
CA GLN A 227 8.82 -4.60 16.98
C GLN A 227 9.70 -5.67 17.62
N PHE A 228 9.22 -6.92 17.74
CA PHE A 228 9.97 -8.03 18.32
C PHE A 228 11.30 -8.28 17.59
N VAL A 229 11.30 -8.27 16.27
CA VAL A 229 12.54 -8.47 15.47
C VAL A 229 13.49 -7.28 15.64
N SER A 230 12.96 -6.05 15.68
CA SER A 230 13.71 -4.84 15.95
C SER A 230 14.37 -4.88 17.34
N ASP A 231 13.61 -5.21 18.37
CA ASP A 231 14.10 -5.29 19.76
C ASP A 231 15.21 -6.35 19.92
N ASN A 232 15.05 -7.52 19.30
CA ASN A 232 16.07 -8.56 19.31
C ASN A 232 17.38 -8.10 18.65
N ALA A 233 17.30 -7.37 17.53
CA ALA A 233 18.47 -6.81 16.85
C ALA A 233 19.16 -5.72 17.70
N ILE A 234 18.39 -4.87 18.40
CA ILE A 234 18.93 -3.85 19.33
C ILE A 234 19.62 -4.53 20.52
N VAL A 235 19.00 -5.55 21.12
CA VAL A 235 19.61 -6.32 22.22
C VAL A 235 20.90 -7.01 21.76
N TYR A 236 20.91 -7.57 20.54
CA TYR A 236 22.10 -8.17 19.96
C TYR A 236 23.23 -7.16 19.81
N SER A 237 22.91 -5.95 19.35
CA SER A 237 23.90 -4.86 19.19
C SER A 237 24.29 -4.18 20.50
N GLN A 238 23.80 -4.65 21.67
CA GLN A 238 24.03 -4.06 22.99
C GLN A 238 23.65 -2.58 23.05
N ASP A 239 22.47 -2.27 22.54
CA ASP A 239 21.90 -0.91 22.44
C ASP A 239 22.72 0.06 21.58
N MET A 240 23.62 -0.45 20.75
CA MET A 240 24.31 0.37 19.76
C MET A 240 23.29 0.81 18.70
N GLN A 241 23.17 2.11 18.54
CA GLN A 241 22.25 2.68 17.56
C GLN A 241 22.67 2.29 16.14
N ALA A 242 21.72 1.87 15.32
CA ALA A 242 21.96 1.56 13.90
C ALA A 242 22.67 2.71 13.21
N LYS A 243 23.78 2.43 12.53
CA LYS A 243 24.50 3.44 11.75
C LYS A 243 23.62 3.93 10.59
N ASP A 244 23.08 3.00 9.86
CA ASP A 244 22.12 3.23 8.78
C ASP A 244 20.77 2.73 9.26
N GLY A 245 19.77 3.55 9.42
CA GLY A 245 18.44 3.12 9.84
C GLY A 245 17.90 1.96 8.98
N TYR A 246 16.77 1.42 9.33
CA TYR A 246 16.13 0.34 8.57
C TYR A 246 14.63 0.50 8.50
N ALA A 247 14.06 -0.06 7.45
CA ALA A 247 12.63 -0.20 7.26
C ALA A 247 12.25 -1.68 7.21
N LEU A 248 11.15 -2.01 7.84
CA LEU A 248 10.53 -3.33 7.87
C LEU A 248 9.08 -3.20 7.40
N LEU A 249 8.59 -4.19 6.68
CA LEU A 249 7.21 -4.25 6.22
C LEU A 249 6.71 -5.68 6.29
N MET A 250 5.52 -5.87 6.87
CA MET A 250 4.83 -7.14 6.96
C MET A 250 3.52 -7.07 6.20
N LEU A 251 3.34 -7.96 5.25
CA LEU A 251 2.09 -8.17 4.54
C LEU A 251 1.52 -9.54 4.92
N LEU A 252 0.34 -9.56 5.53
CA LEU A 252 -0.43 -10.75 5.83
C LEU A 252 -1.61 -10.82 4.85
N PHE A 253 -1.76 -11.93 4.14
CA PHE A 253 -2.96 -12.19 3.36
C PHE A 253 -3.97 -12.92 4.23
N CYS A 254 -5.09 -12.29 4.51
CA CYS A 254 -6.12 -12.80 5.42
C CYS A 254 -7.50 -12.75 4.75
N LYS A 255 -8.44 -13.48 5.33
CA LYS A 255 -9.84 -13.31 4.96
C LYS A 255 -10.38 -12.10 5.72
N GLY A 256 -10.92 -11.13 5.02
CA GLY A 256 -11.55 -9.97 5.66
C GLY A 256 -12.67 -10.42 6.59
N ASP A 257 -12.42 -10.42 7.89
CA ASP A 257 -13.34 -10.99 8.89
C ASP A 257 -14.38 -10.00 9.43
N LYS A 258 -14.30 -8.73 9.06
CA LYS A 258 -15.31 -7.77 9.51
C LYS A 258 -16.34 -7.52 8.42
N GLU A 259 -17.60 -7.78 8.74
CA GLU A 259 -18.72 -7.33 7.91
C GLU A 259 -18.66 -5.79 7.80
N LEU A 260 -18.59 -5.24 6.57
CA LEU A 260 -18.77 -3.80 6.37
C LEU A 260 -20.11 -3.40 6.96
N ALA A 261 -20.19 -2.24 7.53
CA ALA A 261 -21.48 -1.66 7.83
C ALA A 261 -22.30 -1.67 6.53
N HIS A 262 -23.49 -2.19 6.58
CA HIS A 262 -24.36 -2.30 5.41
C HIS A 262 -25.76 -1.80 5.69
N CYS A 263 -26.44 -1.41 4.62
CA CYS A 263 -27.84 -1.04 4.57
C CYS A 263 -28.48 -1.88 3.46
N ASP A 264 -29.48 -2.68 3.78
CA ASP A 264 -30.20 -3.53 2.81
C ASP A 264 -31.63 -3.00 2.67
N VAL A 265 -31.94 -2.46 1.50
CA VAL A 265 -33.22 -1.80 1.22
C VAL A 265 -33.87 -2.33 -0.05
N PRO A 266 -35.19 -2.26 -0.18
CA PRO A 266 -35.84 -2.59 -1.45
C PRO A 266 -35.29 -1.77 -2.61
N ALA A 267 -35.17 -2.38 -3.80
CA ALA A 267 -34.68 -1.72 -5.01
C ALA A 267 -35.70 -0.71 -5.56
N LYS A 268 -35.97 0.34 -4.79
CA LYS A 268 -36.92 1.40 -5.15
C LYS A 268 -36.32 2.77 -4.78
N PRO A 269 -36.52 3.79 -5.65
CA PRO A 269 -35.96 5.13 -5.43
C PRO A 269 -36.39 5.80 -4.12
N GLU A 270 -37.54 5.44 -3.57
CA GLU A 270 -38.07 5.99 -2.31
C GLU A 270 -37.16 5.72 -1.09
N TYR A 271 -36.28 4.72 -1.18
CA TYR A 271 -35.32 4.35 -0.13
C TYR A 271 -33.96 5.08 -0.23
N ALA A 272 -33.77 5.96 -1.22
CA ALA A 272 -32.53 6.70 -1.39
C ALA A 272 -32.13 7.51 -0.14
N ALA A 273 -33.11 8.09 0.56
CA ALA A 273 -32.89 8.83 1.80
C ALA A 273 -32.36 7.95 2.95
N GLU A 274 -32.74 6.67 3.00
CA GLU A 274 -32.25 5.70 3.98
C GLU A 274 -30.79 5.33 3.70
N VAL A 275 -30.45 5.08 2.44
CA VAL A 275 -29.08 4.81 1.99
C VAL A 275 -28.16 6.00 2.28
N THR A 276 -28.54 7.21 1.91
CA THR A 276 -27.73 8.41 2.20
C THR A 276 -27.65 8.72 3.70
N GLY A 277 -28.70 8.43 4.48
CA GLY A 277 -28.69 8.48 5.94
C GLY A 277 -27.71 7.50 6.58
N PHE A 278 -27.66 6.27 6.06
CA PHE A 278 -26.66 5.26 6.45
C PHE A 278 -25.23 5.76 6.19
N LEU A 279 -24.94 6.26 4.98
CA LEU A 279 -23.63 6.82 4.65
C LEU A 279 -23.23 7.97 5.58
N LYS A 280 -24.17 8.89 5.85
CA LYS A 280 -23.94 10.02 6.75
C LYS A 280 -23.50 9.57 8.15
N LYS A 281 -24.10 8.50 8.65
CA LYS A 281 -23.72 7.91 9.92
C LYS A 281 -22.32 7.32 9.85
N GLN A 282 -21.99 6.54 8.80
CA GLN A 282 -20.66 5.94 8.64
C GLN A 282 -19.56 7.01 8.57
N PHE A 283 -19.78 8.09 7.85
CA PHE A 283 -18.82 9.21 7.75
C PHE A 283 -18.64 9.92 9.09
N ALA A 284 -19.74 10.17 9.82
CA ALA A 284 -19.68 10.81 11.14
C ALA A 284 -18.97 9.95 12.18
N ASP A 285 -19.27 8.64 12.20
CA ASP A 285 -18.67 7.67 13.13
C ASP A 285 -17.15 7.52 12.90
N ASN A 286 -16.66 7.79 11.68
CA ASN A 286 -15.25 7.76 11.29
C ASN A 286 -14.58 9.14 11.21
N GLY A 287 -15.24 10.19 11.64
CA GLY A 287 -14.67 11.55 11.74
C GLY A 287 -14.39 12.24 10.40
N ILE A 288 -15.04 11.81 9.31
CA ILE A 288 -14.85 12.41 7.98
C ILE A 288 -15.60 13.74 7.84
N ASP A 289 -14.93 14.73 7.19
CA ASP A 289 -15.48 16.07 6.95
C ASP A 289 -16.78 15.99 6.11
N ARG A 290 -17.72 16.88 6.45
CA ARG A 290 -19.00 17.01 5.76
C ARG A 290 -18.89 17.27 4.25
N ARG A 291 -17.79 17.87 3.79
CA ARG A 291 -17.57 18.14 2.36
C ARG A 291 -17.38 16.86 1.57
N HIS A 292 -16.60 15.92 2.09
CA HIS A 292 -16.41 14.61 1.47
C HIS A 292 -17.70 13.80 1.48
N TYR A 293 -18.44 13.79 2.60
CA TYR A 293 -19.76 13.17 2.64
C TYR A 293 -20.70 13.68 1.55
N ALA A 294 -20.76 14.99 1.30
CA ALA A 294 -21.67 15.56 0.32
C ALA A 294 -21.41 15.05 -1.11
N ARG A 295 -20.14 14.92 -1.50
CA ARG A 295 -19.72 14.34 -2.77
C ARG A 295 -20.16 12.87 -2.88
N GLU A 296 -19.82 12.08 -1.88
CA GLU A 296 -20.13 10.64 -1.90
C GLU A 296 -21.63 10.34 -1.83
N ALA A 297 -22.36 11.14 -1.09
CA ALA A 297 -23.82 10.99 -1.01
C ALA A 297 -24.50 11.17 -2.38
N VAL A 298 -24.04 12.13 -3.19
CA VAL A 298 -24.58 12.34 -4.53
C VAL A 298 -24.19 11.18 -5.47
N LEU A 299 -22.94 10.74 -5.41
CA LEU A 299 -22.47 9.60 -6.20
C LEU A 299 -23.26 8.32 -5.90
N VAL A 300 -23.51 8.05 -4.62
CA VAL A 300 -24.27 6.86 -4.21
C VAL A 300 -25.75 6.99 -4.54
N ASP A 301 -26.33 8.17 -4.44
CA ASP A 301 -27.72 8.42 -4.83
C ASP A 301 -27.96 8.12 -6.31
N GLU A 302 -27.10 8.65 -7.18
CA GLU A 302 -27.16 8.37 -8.62
C GLU A 302 -26.91 6.88 -8.93
N MET A 303 -25.94 6.26 -8.28
CA MET A 303 -25.65 4.83 -8.45
C MET A 303 -26.82 3.95 -7.97
N PHE A 304 -27.38 4.26 -6.81
CA PHE A 304 -28.54 3.57 -6.27
C PHE A 304 -29.76 3.70 -7.22
N ALA A 305 -29.99 4.90 -7.77
CA ALA A 305 -31.04 5.12 -8.75
C ALA A 305 -30.83 4.32 -10.05
N LEU A 306 -29.57 4.20 -10.53
CA LEU A 306 -29.23 3.33 -11.66
C LEU A 306 -29.52 1.86 -11.36
N CYS A 307 -29.13 1.37 -10.18
CA CYS A 307 -29.42 0.01 -9.73
C CYS A 307 -30.92 -0.25 -9.64
N CYS A 308 -31.69 0.67 -9.05
CA CYS A 308 -33.15 0.53 -8.94
C CYS A 308 -33.86 0.41 -10.29
N ARG A 309 -33.35 1.09 -11.34
CA ARG A 309 -33.91 1.01 -12.69
C ARG A 309 -33.68 -0.34 -13.38
N LYS A 310 -32.57 -1.01 -13.06
CA LYS A 310 -32.16 -2.28 -13.70
C LYS A 310 -32.36 -3.51 -12.82
N ALA A 311 -32.68 -3.32 -11.54
CA ALA A 311 -32.86 -4.41 -10.59
C ALA A 311 -34.12 -5.22 -10.88
N GLN A 312 -34.05 -6.51 -10.59
CA GLN A 312 -35.21 -7.41 -10.67
C GLN A 312 -36.32 -6.94 -9.73
N ALA A 313 -37.55 -6.97 -10.23
CA ALA A 313 -38.71 -6.54 -9.44
C ALA A 313 -38.84 -7.33 -8.12
N GLY A 314 -38.98 -6.60 -7.00
CA GLY A 314 -39.07 -7.17 -5.66
C GLY A 314 -37.75 -7.59 -5.02
N SER A 315 -36.59 -7.31 -5.67
CA SER A 315 -35.26 -7.53 -5.08
C SER A 315 -34.85 -6.38 -4.16
N ASN A 316 -33.84 -6.66 -3.35
CA ASN A 316 -33.18 -5.65 -2.50
C ASN A 316 -31.85 -5.18 -3.12
N VAL A 317 -31.46 -3.98 -2.75
CA VAL A 317 -30.12 -3.42 -2.96
C VAL A 317 -29.42 -3.32 -1.62
N MET A 318 -28.28 -3.97 -1.50
CA MET A 318 -27.41 -3.87 -0.34
C MET A 318 -26.31 -2.86 -0.62
N VAL A 319 -26.17 -1.86 0.25
CA VAL A 319 -25.10 -0.85 0.20
C VAL A 319 -24.18 -1.05 1.38
N GLU A 320 -22.93 -1.32 1.10
CA GLU A 320 -21.88 -1.48 2.08
C GLU A 320 -20.95 -0.27 2.01
N CYS A 321 -20.49 0.23 3.16
CA CYS A 321 -19.58 1.36 3.24
C CYS A 321 -18.38 1.03 4.14
N GLY A 322 -17.19 1.11 3.58
CA GLY A 322 -15.92 1.07 4.29
C GLY A 322 -15.24 2.42 4.22
N VAL A 323 -14.95 3.00 5.37
CA VAL A 323 -14.24 4.27 5.49
C VAL A 323 -12.87 4.01 6.11
N ALA A 324 -11.82 4.48 5.46
CA ALA A 324 -10.45 4.45 5.97
C ALA A 324 -9.93 5.89 6.07
N PRO A 325 -10.14 6.58 7.21
CA PRO A 325 -9.78 7.99 7.38
C PRO A 325 -8.29 8.26 7.12
N ASP A 326 -7.43 7.40 7.63
CA ASP A 326 -5.97 7.57 7.52
C ASP A 326 -5.46 7.26 6.12
N ALA A 327 -6.15 6.39 5.36
CA ALA A 327 -5.87 6.16 3.94
C ALA A 327 -6.51 7.24 3.05
N GLN A 328 -7.27 8.16 3.63
CA GLN A 328 -8.05 9.14 2.88
C GLN A 328 -8.88 8.48 1.77
N MET A 329 -9.54 7.37 2.10
CA MET A 329 -10.25 6.55 1.11
C MET A 329 -11.61 6.10 1.64
N VAL A 330 -12.59 6.12 0.77
CA VAL A 330 -13.92 5.52 0.98
C VAL A 330 -14.15 4.45 -0.08
N ASN A 331 -14.59 3.29 0.36
CA ASN A 331 -14.99 2.19 -0.50
C ASN A 331 -16.48 1.94 -0.29
N ILE A 332 -17.26 2.11 -1.34
CA ILE A 332 -18.71 1.87 -1.33
C ILE A 332 -18.98 0.73 -2.31
N ARG A 333 -19.70 -0.28 -1.83
CA ARG A 333 -20.10 -1.41 -2.63
C ARG A 333 -21.62 -1.47 -2.67
N ILE A 334 -22.18 -1.58 -3.87
CA ILE A 334 -23.61 -1.74 -4.08
C ILE A 334 -23.83 -3.10 -4.73
N THR A 335 -24.60 -3.94 -4.07
CA THR A 335 -24.92 -5.30 -4.51
C THR A 335 -26.40 -5.42 -4.78
N ALA A 336 -26.76 -5.83 -5.99
CA ALA A 336 -28.15 -5.95 -6.44
C ALA A 336 -28.33 -7.13 -7.41
N VAL A 337 -29.56 -7.55 -7.64
CA VAL A 337 -29.91 -8.57 -8.64
C VAL A 337 -30.17 -7.84 -9.96
N LEU A 338 -29.14 -7.71 -10.80
CA LEU A 338 -29.19 -6.99 -12.08
C LEU A 338 -29.20 -7.92 -13.30
N GLY A 339 -29.07 -9.24 -13.08
CA GLY A 339 -29.05 -10.25 -14.14
C GLY A 339 -27.81 -10.16 -15.05
N GLY A 340 -26.67 -9.73 -14.50
CA GLY A 340 -25.43 -9.56 -15.23
C GLY A 340 -25.38 -8.29 -16.09
N ILE A 341 -26.37 -7.41 -16.00
CA ILE A 341 -26.42 -6.16 -16.77
C ILE A 341 -25.65 -5.09 -16.05
N ASP A 342 -24.58 -4.58 -16.66
CA ASP A 342 -23.83 -3.45 -16.11
C ASP A 342 -24.69 -2.18 -16.14
N PRO A 343 -25.02 -1.57 -14.98
CA PRO A 343 -25.78 -0.34 -14.94
C PRO A 343 -24.99 0.89 -15.43
N LEU A 344 -23.67 0.76 -15.57
CA LEU A 344 -22.79 1.78 -16.11
C LEU A 344 -22.66 1.70 -17.64
N GLU A 345 -23.18 0.67 -18.30
CA GLU A 345 -23.32 0.65 -19.75
C GLU A 345 -24.54 1.46 -20.17
N THR A 346 -24.33 2.44 -21.04
CA THR A 346 -25.36 3.36 -21.51
C THR A 346 -26.25 2.69 -22.56
N ASP A 347 -27.54 2.56 -22.24
CA ASP A 347 -28.58 2.49 -23.25
C ASP A 347 -28.99 3.94 -23.62
N ASN A 348 -28.96 4.28 -24.90
CA ASN A 348 -29.26 5.61 -25.47
C ASN A 348 -30.46 6.31 -24.79
N GLY A 349 -30.20 7.22 -23.84
CA GLY A 349 -31.27 7.97 -23.15
C GLY A 349 -30.84 8.70 -21.87
N THR A 350 -31.83 9.07 -21.04
CA THR A 350 -31.70 9.87 -19.81
C THR A 350 -30.73 9.34 -18.74
N ALA A 351 -30.18 8.14 -18.87
CA ALA A 351 -29.16 7.57 -17.97
C ALA A 351 -27.73 8.03 -18.30
N GLU A 352 -27.48 8.55 -19.48
CA GLU A 352 -26.15 8.95 -19.95
C GLU A 352 -25.51 9.99 -19.03
N ASN A 353 -26.26 11.01 -18.62
CA ASN A 353 -25.77 12.05 -17.73
C ASN A 353 -25.40 11.53 -16.32
N ALA A 354 -26.11 10.53 -15.80
CA ALA A 354 -25.83 9.94 -14.48
C ALA A 354 -24.57 9.06 -14.51
N VAL A 355 -24.39 8.29 -15.59
CA VAL A 355 -23.21 7.44 -15.78
C VAL A 355 -21.96 8.27 -15.97
N ASP A 356 -22.03 9.30 -16.81
CA ASP A 356 -20.93 10.24 -17.04
C ASP A 356 -20.58 10.99 -15.75
N PHE A 357 -21.59 11.45 -14.99
CA PHE A 357 -21.37 12.08 -13.70
C PHE A 357 -20.64 11.16 -12.71
N ILE A 358 -21.03 9.89 -12.63
CA ILE A 358 -20.37 8.92 -11.74
C ILE A 358 -18.93 8.67 -12.19
N ARG A 359 -18.70 8.48 -13.48
CA ARG A 359 -17.35 8.24 -14.03
C ARG A 359 -16.42 9.42 -13.87
N ASP A 360 -16.94 10.64 -13.98
CA ASP A 360 -16.16 11.88 -13.87
C ASP A 360 -15.85 12.25 -12.41
N ASN A 361 -16.65 11.79 -11.45
CA ASN A 361 -16.54 12.20 -10.05
C ASN A 361 -16.10 11.08 -9.09
N ALA A 362 -16.23 9.81 -9.43
CA ALA A 362 -15.61 8.71 -8.69
C ALA A 362 -14.18 8.51 -9.16
N ASP A 363 -13.24 8.29 -8.23
CA ASP A 363 -11.85 8.01 -8.61
C ASP A 363 -11.75 6.64 -9.28
N TYR A 364 -12.56 5.67 -8.83
CA TYR A 364 -12.73 4.36 -9.46
C TYR A 364 -14.16 3.88 -9.33
N VAL A 365 -14.67 3.30 -10.40
CA VAL A 365 -15.94 2.58 -10.41
C VAL A 365 -15.81 1.32 -11.26
N THR A 366 -16.23 0.18 -10.72
CA THR A 366 -16.17 -1.11 -11.42
C THR A 366 -17.46 -1.88 -11.23
N PHE A 367 -17.83 -2.66 -12.25
CA PHE A 367 -18.93 -3.61 -12.21
C PHE A 367 -18.39 -5.04 -12.29
N LYS A 368 -19.00 -5.94 -11.50
CA LYS A 368 -18.71 -7.36 -11.54
C LYS A 368 -20.00 -8.14 -11.50
N ALA A 369 -20.28 -8.89 -12.57
CA ALA A 369 -21.38 -9.84 -12.58
C ALA A 369 -21.10 -11.00 -11.62
N GLY A 370 -22.11 -11.39 -10.84
CA GLY A 370 -22.07 -12.53 -9.93
C GLY A 370 -23.09 -13.60 -10.32
N GLU A 371 -23.04 -14.75 -9.67
CA GLU A 371 -23.96 -15.86 -9.97
C GLU A 371 -25.41 -15.56 -9.51
N GLU A 372 -25.59 -14.94 -8.35
CA GLU A 372 -26.89 -14.58 -7.79
C GLU A 372 -27.11 -13.08 -7.70
N ARG A 373 -26.05 -12.31 -7.45
CA ARG A 373 -26.09 -10.86 -7.31
C ARG A 373 -24.89 -10.24 -8.00
N ASP A 374 -25.12 -9.10 -8.61
CA ASP A 374 -24.10 -8.28 -9.25
C ASP A 374 -23.59 -7.22 -8.27
N THR A 375 -22.33 -6.85 -8.42
CA THR A 375 -21.67 -5.92 -7.49
C THR A 375 -21.05 -4.75 -8.25
N ILE A 376 -21.35 -3.53 -7.81
CA ILE A 376 -20.68 -2.32 -8.22
C ILE A 376 -19.82 -1.86 -7.06
N THR A 377 -18.57 -1.60 -7.34
CA THR A 377 -17.63 -1.06 -6.36
C THR A 377 -17.20 0.32 -6.79
N MET A 378 -17.35 1.29 -5.90
CA MET A 378 -16.91 2.66 -6.07
C MET A 378 -15.88 2.98 -5.00
N VAL A 379 -14.76 3.57 -5.41
CA VAL A 379 -13.71 4.04 -4.51
C VAL A 379 -13.47 5.50 -4.78
N SER A 380 -13.43 6.27 -3.71
CA SER A 380 -13.11 7.70 -3.75
C SER A 380 -12.00 8.01 -2.78
N PHE A 381 -11.07 8.85 -3.19
CA PHE A 381 -10.06 9.43 -2.31
C PHE A 381 -10.60 10.73 -1.70
N LEU A 382 -10.42 10.86 -0.36
CA LEU A 382 -10.93 11.97 0.44
C LEU A 382 -10.03 13.21 0.37
#